data_bee77c671770ea794b155e9d5cce8733
#
_entry.id   bee77c671770ea794b155e9d5cce8733
#
_cell.length_a   1.000
_cell.length_b   1.000
_cell.length_c   1.000
_cell.angle_alpha   90.00
_cell.angle_beta   90.00
_cell.angle_gamma   90.00
#
_symmetry.space_group_name_H-M   'P 1'
#
loop_
_entity.id
_entity.type
_entity.pdbx_description
1 polymer ?
#
loop_
_entity_poly.entity_id
_entity_poly.type
_entity_poly.pdbx_seq_one_letter_code
_entity_poly.pdbx_strand_id
1 'polypeptide(L)'
;FIVDMESEGVDVRPLRQITGEAEFNEVYFTDVKIPKENILGSLGEGWRVSLTILMNERVAIGGNVRERGSGAPGHLVQLWKEKNLQDPVTRDKLIKLWIEQEAVRLTNMRAVENREKGTPGPEGSTSKLYEAEINKASYEFGMDMLGNDGLLFPRGYALTQPELNFENETFGFTDTQSLFLRSRANSIEGGTSEIMRNIIAERVLGLP
;
A
#
# COMPACT_ATOMS: atom_id res chain seq x y z
N PHE A 1 -24.85 -1.10 -1.84
CA PHE A 1 -25.45 0.03 -2.56
C PHE A 1 -24.37 0.82 -3.29
N ILE A 2 -24.69 1.39 -4.45
CA ILE A 2 -23.91 2.45 -5.08
C ILE A 2 -24.47 3.78 -4.56
N VAL A 3 -23.60 4.59 -3.95
CA VAL A 3 -23.96 5.88 -3.36
C VAL A 3 -23.24 6.97 -4.12
N ASP A 4 -23.99 8.00 -4.53
CA ASP A 4 -23.39 9.23 -5.02
C ASP A 4 -22.82 10.00 -3.83
N MET A 5 -21.51 10.25 -3.84
CA MET A 5 -20.81 10.92 -2.75
C MET A 5 -21.14 12.42 -2.61
N GLU A 6 -21.81 12.99 -3.62
CA GLU A 6 -22.34 14.38 -3.57
C GLU A 6 -23.79 14.44 -3.05
N SER A 7 -24.39 13.29 -2.67
CA SER A 7 -25.74 13.24 -2.14
C SER A 7 -25.88 14.01 -0.82
N GLU A 8 -27.05 14.62 -0.63
CA GLU A 8 -27.42 15.22 0.66
C GLU A 8 -27.32 14.21 1.79
N GLY A 9 -26.64 14.56 2.89
CA GLY A 9 -26.40 13.69 4.03
C GLY A 9 -25.10 12.88 3.96
N VAL A 10 -24.33 12.99 2.89
CA VAL A 10 -22.96 12.46 2.82
C VAL A 10 -21.99 13.57 3.24
N ASP A 11 -21.20 13.31 4.28
CA ASP A 11 -20.17 14.22 4.77
C ASP A 11 -18.82 13.50 4.75
N VAL A 12 -17.89 14.01 3.95
CA VAL A 12 -16.54 13.45 3.77
C VAL A 12 -15.53 14.34 4.48
N ARG A 13 -14.84 13.81 5.48
CA ARG A 13 -13.86 14.54 6.29
C ARG A 13 -12.46 13.98 6.08
N PRO A 14 -11.49 14.80 5.66
CA PRO A 14 -10.10 14.38 5.53
C PRO A 14 -9.53 13.89 6.86
N LEU A 15 -8.91 12.70 6.86
CA LEU A 15 -8.22 12.14 8.01
C LEU A 15 -6.71 12.43 7.89
N ARG A 16 -6.23 13.39 8.65
CA ARG A 16 -4.80 13.76 8.63
C ARG A 16 -3.96 12.66 9.27
N GLN A 17 -2.99 12.18 8.52
CA GLN A 17 -2.09 11.10 8.90
C GLN A 17 -0.81 11.66 9.55
N ILE A 18 0.02 10.76 10.11
CA ILE A 18 1.31 11.11 10.69
C ILE A 18 2.29 11.73 9.68
N THR A 19 2.10 11.47 8.39
CA THR A 19 2.84 12.08 7.28
C THR A 19 2.49 13.55 7.05
N GLY A 20 1.38 14.03 7.63
CA GLY A 20 0.81 15.35 7.38
C GLY A 20 -0.19 15.38 6.20
N GLU A 21 -0.23 14.35 5.38
CA GLU A 21 -1.17 14.19 4.28
C GLU A 21 -2.55 13.69 4.76
N ALA A 22 -3.56 13.72 3.90
CA ALA A 22 -4.90 13.20 4.17
C ALA A 22 -5.38 12.32 3.01
N GLU A 23 -4.65 11.24 2.75
CA GLU A 23 -4.98 10.24 1.71
C GLU A 23 -6.23 9.42 2.07
N PHE A 24 -6.63 9.39 3.33
CA PHE A 24 -7.80 8.69 3.83
C PHE A 24 -8.83 9.67 4.36
N ASN A 25 -10.09 9.25 4.36
CA ASN A 25 -11.20 10.07 4.79
C ASN A 25 -12.11 9.30 5.75
N GLU A 26 -12.74 10.03 6.66
CA GLU A 26 -13.93 9.58 7.36
C GLU A 26 -15.15 9.96 6.53
N VAL A 27 -16.09 9.05 6.38
CA VAL A 27 -17.34 9.30 5.65
C VAL A 27 -18.52 9.06 6.55
N TYR A 28 -19.37 10.06 6.69
CA TYR A 28 -20.60 10.01 7.49
C TYR A 28 -21.81 10.00 6.58
N PHE A 29 -22.77 9.14 6.89
CA PHE A 29 -24.04 9.04 6.19
C PHE A 29 -25.16 9.35 7.16
N THR A 30 -25.90 10.45 6.90
CA THR A 30 -27.02 10.90 7.74
C THR A 30 -28.27 10.99 6.88
N ASP A 31 -29.19 10.05 7.06
CA ASP A 31 -30.47 9.99 6.33
C ASP A 31 -30.36 10.01 4.80
N VAL A 32 -29.23 9.53 4.25
CA VAL A 32 -28.97 9.47 2.80
C VAL A 32 -29.99 8.57 2.11
N LYS A 33 -30.68 9.12 1.12
CA LYS A 33 -31.69 8.38 0.32
C LYS A 33 -31.02 7.77 -0.91
N ILE A 34 -31.03 6.46 -0.99
CA ILE A 34 -30.42 5.70 -2.10
C ILE A 34 -31.54 5.05 -2.91
N PRO A 35 -31.61 5.27 -4.23
CA PRO A 35 -32.56 4.59 -5.11
C PRO A 35 -32.44 3.07 -5.01
N LYS A 36 -33.57 2.35 -5.11
CA LYS A 36 -33.59 0.89 -5.00
C LYS A 36 -32.77 0.20 -6.11
N GLU A 37 -32.73 0.77 -7.27
CA GLU A 37 -31.94 0.33 -8.43
C GLU A 37 -30.43 0.36 -8.20
N ASN A 38 -29.95 1.11 -7.20
CA ASN A 38 -28.55 1.19 -6.82
C ASN A 38 -28.11 0.04 -5.88
N ILE A 39 -28.96 -0.95 -5.66
CA ILE A 39 -28.60 -2.16 -4.92
C ILE A 39 -27.71 -3.04 -5.79
N LEU A 40 -26.54 -3.41 -5.28
CA LEU A 40 -25.67 -4.40 -5.89
C LEU A 40 -26.03 -5.81 -5.42
N GLY A 41 -26.41 -6.68 -6.36
CA GLY A 41 -26.87 -8.03 -6.06
C GLY A 41 -28.27 -8.07 -5.48
N SER A 42 -28.60 -9.12 -4.75
CA SER A 42 -29.90 -9.31 -4.11
C SER A 42 -29.88 -8.90 -2.63
N LEU A 43 -31.06 -8.64 -2.08
CA LEU A 43 -31.20 -8.41 -0.64
C LEU A 43 -30.64 -9.61 0.15
N GLY A 44 -29.81 -9.35 1.16
CA GLY A 44 -29.14 -10.38 1.96
C GLY A 44 -27.80 -10.87 1.40
N GLU A 45 -27.41 -10.49 0.19
CA GLU A 45 -26.14 -10.90 -0.44
C GLU A 45 -24.96 -9.93 -0.23
N GLY A 46 -25.13 -8.93 0.61
CA GLY A 46 -24.11 -7.88 0.82
C GLY A 46 -22.73 -8.41 1.15
N TRP A 47 -22.62 -9.49 1.93
CA TRP A 47 -21.34 -10.13 2.24
C TRP A 47 -20.63 -10.67 0.99
N ARG A 48 -21.36 -11.40 0.13
CA ARG A 48 -20.83 -11.93 -1.13
C ARG A 48 -20.35 -10.81 -2.07
N VAL A 49 -21.13 -9.74 -2.18
CA VAL A 49 -20.77 -8.55 -2.97
C VAL A 49 -19.50 -7.89 -2.40
N SER A 50 -19.41 -7.72 -1.10
CA SER A 50 -18.22 -7.14 -0.43
C SER A 50 -16.96 -7.98 -0.68
N LEU A 51 -17.05 -9.30 -0.57
CA LEU A 51 -15.93 -10.20 -0.89
C LEU A 51 -15.46 -10.05 -2.33
N THR A 52 -16.37 -9.88 -3.28
CA THR A 52 -16.03 -9.66 -4.69
C THR A 52 -15.27 -8.33 -4.87
N ILE A 53 -15.71 -7.26 -4.21
CA ILE A 53 -15.03 -5.96 -4.25
C ILE A 53 -13.62 -6.07 -3.67
N LEU A 54 -13.48 -6.66 -2.48
CA LEU A 54 -12.19 -6.84 -1.81
C LEU A 54 -11.21 -7.73 -2.61
N MET A 55 -11.72 -8.71 -3.35
CA MET A 55 -10.88 -9.54 -4.24
C MET A 55 -10.35 -8.73 -5.42
N ASN A 56 -11.20 -7.90 -6.04
CA ASN A 56 -10.80 -7.06 -7.16
C ASN A 56 -9.82 -5.96 -6.73
N GLU A 57 -10.02 -5.36 -5.57
CA GLU A 57 -9.10 -4.39 -4.97
C GLU A 57 -7.68 -4.97 -4.82
N ARG A 58 -7.55 -6.19 -4.30
CA ARG A 58 -6.24 -6.86 -4.14
C ARG A 58 -5.52 -7.06 -5.47
N VAL A 59 -6.27 -7.38 -6.52
CA VAL A 59 -5.71 -7.51 -7.87
C VAL A 59 -5.22 -6.16 -8.39
N ALA A 60 -5.96 -5.10 -8.12
CA ALA A 60 -5.57 -3.74 -8.53
C ALA A 60 -4.33 -3.23 -7.78
N ILE A 61 -4.24 -3.49 -6.47
CA ILE A 61 -3.12 -3.02 -5.63
C ILE A 61 -1.85 -3.88 -5.84
N GLY A 62 -1.97 -5.21 -5.84
CA GLY A 62 -0.82 -6.14 -5.86
C GLY A 62 -0.46 -6.72 -7.22
N GLY A 63 -1.21 -6.41 -8.27
CA GLY A 63 -1.14 -7.12 -9.55
C GLY A 63 -0.22 -6.52 -10.62
N ASN A 64 0.43 -5.40 -10.35
CA ASN A 64 1.27 -4.72 -11.35
C ASN A 64 2.72 -5.23 -11.29
N VAL A 65 3.25 -5.56 -12.46
CA VAL A 65 4.67 -5.88 -12.61
C VAL A 65 5.45 -4.56 -12.63
N ARG A 66 6.21 -4.32 -11.59
CA ARG A 66 7.09 -3.14 -11.50
C ARG A 66 8.32 -3.31 -12.41
N GLU A 67 8.94 -2.21 -12.78
CA GLU A 67 10.24 -2.24 -13.43
C GLU A 67 11.31 -2.85 -12.50
N ARG A 68 12.28 -3.55 -13.10
CA ARG A 68 13.39 -4.13 -12.34
C ARG A 68 14.22 -3.04 -11.67
N GLY A 69 14.47 -3.21 -10.38
CA GLY A 69 15.24 -2.24 -9.58
C GLY A 69 14.45 -1.02 -9.14
N SER A 70 13.13 -1.00 -9.32
CA SER A 70 12.23 0.02 -8.78
C SER A 70 11.71 -0.36 -7.37
N GLY A 71 10.85 0.50 -6.81
CA GLY A 71 10.27 0.29 -5.48
C GLY A 71 11.19 0.72 -4.34
N ALA A 72 10.87 0.30 -3.12
CA ALA A 72 11.60 0.73 -1.93
C ALA A 72 13.10 0.38 -1.96
N PRO A 73 13.55 -0.85 -2.31
CA PRO A 73 14.97 -1.13 -2.46
C PRO A 73 15.65 -0.31 -3.56
N GLY A 74 14.95 0.04 -4.65
CA GLY A 74 15.46 0.93 -5.69
C GLY A 74 15.75 2.33 -5.16
N HIS A 75 14.86 2.87 -4.33
CA HIS A 75 15.09 4.14 -3.61
C HIS A 75 16.33 4.07 -2.72
N LEU A 76 16.52 2.96 -1.99
CA LEU A 76 17.71 2.77 -1.16
C LEU A 76 19.02 2.68 -1.95
N VAL A 77 18.99 2.12 -3.17
CA VAL A 77 20.16 2.11 -4.08
C VAL A 77 20.55 3.53 -4.47
N GLN A 78 19.58 4.39 -4.73
CA GLN A 78 19.84 5.80 -5.00
C GLN A 78 20.43 6.50 -3.76
N LEU A 79 19.82 6.33 -2.60
CA LEU A 79 20.31 6.88 -1.34
C LEU A 79 21.75 6.40 -1.01
N TRP A 80 22.06 5.11 -1.26
CA TRP A 80 23.41 4.57 -1.15
C TRP A 80 24.43 5.35 -1.99
N LYS A 81 24.08 5.61 -3.24
CA LYS A 81 24.94 6.36 -4.18
C LYS A 81 25.09 7.83 -3.76
N GLU A 82 24.02 8.48 -3.42
CA GLU A 82 24.00 9.90 -2.99
C GLU A 82 24.83 10.15 -1.73
N LYS A 83 24.73 9.25 -0.76
CA LYS A 83 25.50 9.30 0.48
C LYS A 83 26.93 8.74 0.33
N ASN A 84 27.28 8.22 -0.84
CA ASN A 84 28.58 7.61 -1.12
C ASN A 84 28.99 6.57 -0.05
N LEU A 85 28.05 5.73 0.37
CA LEU A 85 28.28 4.72 1.40
C LEU A 85 29.21 3.62 0.88
N GLN A 86 30.13 3.14 1.72
CA GLN A 86 31.11 2.12 1.34
C GLN A 86 31.09 0.89 2.28
N ASP A 87 30.26 0.95 3.32
CA ASP A 87 30.18 -0.11 4.32
C ASP A 87 29.65 -1.43 3.73
N PRO A 88 30.40 -2.54 3.82
CA PRO A 88 30.01 -3.81 3.24
C PRO A 88 28.78 -4.44 3.93
N VAL A 89 28.53 -4.16 5.21
CA VAL A 89 27.38 -4.70 5.96
C VAL A 89 26.09 -4.04 5.46
N THR A 90 26.11 -2.72 5.32
CA THR A 90 25.00 -1.95 4.74
C THR A 90 24.73 -2.39 3.29
N ARG A 91 25.79 -2.61 2.50
CA ARG A 91 25.63 -3.14 1.13
C ARG A 91 24.97 -4.53 1.10
N ASP A 92 25.37 -5.43 2.00
CA ASP A 92 24.78 -6.79 2.08
C ASP A 92 23.30 -6.74 2.43
N LYS A 93 22.91 -5.91 3.41
CA LYS A 93 21.48 -5.69 3.75
C LYS A 93 20.69 -5.16 2.55
N LEU A 94 21.22 -4.17 1.85
CA LEU A 94 20.58 -3.58 0.67
C LEU A 94 20.37 -4.62 -0.44
N ILE A 95 21.37 -5.46 -0.70
CA ILE A 95 21.29 -6.53 -1.71
C ILE A 95 20.23 -7.56 -1.32
N LYS A 96 20.12 -7.95 -0.06
CA LYS A 96 19.08 -8.87 0.43
C LYS A 96 17.68 -8.33 0.18
N LEU A 97 17.39 -7.09 0.55
CA LEU A 97 16.11 -6.43 0.27
C LEU A 97 15.82 -6.35 -1.24
N TRP A 98 16.85 -6.08 -2.04
CA TRP A 98 16.71 -6.04 -3.50
C TRP A 98 16.37 -7.42 -4.09
N ILE A 99 16.98 -8.51 -3.56
CA ILE A 99 16.67 -9.89 -3.96
C ILE A 99 15.22 -10.24 -3.61
N GLU A 100 14.75 -9.88 -2.42
CA GLU A 100 13.37 -10.11 -1.99
C GLU A 100 12.38 -9.38 -2.90
N GLN A 101 12.66 -8.12 -3.23
CA GLN A 101 11.82 -7.34 -4.16
C GLN A 101 11.79 -7.98 -5.56
N GLU A 102 12.92 -8.50 -6.04
CA GLU A 102 12.97 -9.17 -7.34
C GLU A 102 12.17 -10.48 -7.33
N ALA A 103 12.18 -11.22 -6.24
CA ALA A 103 11.34 -12.40 -6.07
C ALA A 103 9.84 -12.06 -6.14
N VAL A 104 9.41 -10.95 -5.51
CA VAL A 104 8.03 -10.46 -5.63
C VAL A 104 7.71 -10.05 -7.06
N ARG A 105 8.61 -9.33 -7.73
CA ARG A 105 8.44 -8.94 -9.13
C ARG A 105 8.22 -10.16 -10.04
N LEU A 106 9.02 -11.18 -9.89
CA LEU A 106 8.88 -12.43 -10.66
C LEU A 106 7.58 -13.18 -10.33
N THR A 107 7.15 -13.13 -9.06
CA THR A 107 5.85 -13.70 -8.64
C THR A 107 4.70 -12.95 -9.30
N ASN A 108 4.77 -11.62 -9.39
CA ASN A 108 3.77 -10.80 -10.07
C ASN A 108 3.74 -11.07 -11.59
N MET A 109 4.88 -11.28 -12.23
CA MET A 109 4.93 -11.71 -13.65
C MET A 109 4.17 -13.02 -13.85
N ARG A 110 4.44 -14.03 -13.00
CA ARG A 110 3.70 -15.30 -13.04
C ARG A 110 2.20 -15.11 -12.81
N ALA A 111 1.82 -14.20 -11.89
CA ALA A 111 0.41 -13.90 -11.63
C ALA A 111 -0.30 -13.29 -12.85
N VAL A 112 0.38 -12.42 -13.60
CA VAL A 112 -0.15 -11.86 -14.85
C VAL A 112 -0.36 -12.96 -15.88
N GLU A 113 0.65 -13.79 -16.13
CA GLU A 113 0.57 -14.92 -17.08
C GLU A 113 -0.56 -15.90 -16.71
N ASN A 114 -0.72 -16.24 -15.43
CA ASN A 114 -1.80 -17.12 -14.97
C ASN A 114 -3.18 -16.53 -15.20
N ARG A 115 -3.35 -15.23 -15.01
CA ARG A 115 -4.61 -14.53 -15.31
C ARG A 115 -4.95 -14.55 -16.79
N GLU A 116 -3.96 -14.30 -17.64
CA GLU A 116 -4.13 -14.36 -19.11
C GLU A 116 -4.53 -15.77 -19.60
N LYS A 117 -4.05 -16.81 -18.91
CA LYS A 117 -4.42 -18.21 -19.17
C LYS A 117 -5.76 -18.62 -18.53
N GLY A 118 -6.44 -17.71 -17.83
CA GLY A 118 -7.72 -18.00 -17.14
C GLY A 118 -7.58 -18.85 -15.87
N THR A 119 -6.37 -18.96 -15.31
CA THR A 119 -6.07 -19.74 -14.09
C THR A 119 -5.45 -18.86 -13.01
N PRO A 120 -6.18 -17.81 -12.51
CA PRO A 120 -5.65 -16.96 -11.48
C PRO A 120 -5.39 -17.74 -10.20
N GLY A 121 -4.20 -17.57 -9.63
CA GLY A 121 -3.78 -18.17 -8.37
C GLY A 121 -3.82 -17.21 -7.19
N PRO A 122 -3.26 -17.61 -6.05
CA PRO A 122 -3.23 -16.83 -4.81
C PRO A 122 -2.09 -15.78 -4.78
N GLU A 123 -1.39 -15.59 -5.87
CA GLU A 123 -0.20 -14.75 -5.96
C GLU A 123 -0.45 -13.32 -5.47
N GLY A 124 -1.67 -12.78 -5.70
CA GLY A 124 -2.03 -11.45 -5.23
C GLY A 124 -1.93 -11.28 -3.71
N SER A 125 -2.36 -12.28 -2.94
CA SER A 125 -2.25 -12.26 -1.46
C SER A 125 -0.80 -12.41 -1.01
N THR A 126 -0.03 -13.27 -1.68
CA THR A 126 1.40 -13.47 -1.39
C THR A 126 2.19 -12.21 -1.69
N SER A 127 2.00 -11.62 -2.85
CA SER A 127 2.70 -10.39 -3.26
C SER A 127 2.38 -9.22 -2.35
N LYS A 128 1.09 -9.01 -2.02
CA LYS A 128 0.67 -7.95 -1.09
C LYS A 128 1.34 -8.08 0.28
N LEU A 129 1.38 -9.30 0.82
CA LEU A 129 2.03 -9.57 2.11
C LEU A 129 3.52 -9.24 2.05
N TYR A 130 4.24 -9.76 1.06
CA TYR A 130 5.67 -9.54 0.93
C TYR A 130 6.03 -8.08 0.62
N GLU A 131 5.30 -7.41 -0.28
CA GLU A 131 5.54 -6.00 -0.59
C GLU A 131 5.36 -5.11 0.65
N ALA A 132 4.36 -5.38 1.49
CA ALA A 132 4.15 -4.63 2.72
C ALA A 132 5.35 -4.76 3.68
N GLU A 133 5.87 -5.97 3.86
CA GLU A 133 7.01 -6.22 4.76
C GLU A 133 8.32 -5.68 4.17
N ILE A 134 8.56 -5.86 2.86
CA ILE A 134 9.75 -5.32 2.19
C ILE A 134 9.77 -3.79 2.24
N ASN A 135 8.64 -3.12 2.01
CA ASN A 135 8.55 -1.67 2.09
C ASN A 135 8.89 -1.17 3.50
N LYS A 136 8.31 -1.78 4.54
CA LYS A 136 8.61 -1.42 5.93
C LYS A 136 10.08 -1.61 6.26
N ALA A 137 10.63 -2.80 5.95
CA ALA A 137 12.03 -3.11 6.22
C ALA A 137 12.98 -2.21 5.43
N SER A 138 12.65 -1.90 4.17
CA SER A 138 13.46 -1.02 3.33
C SER A 138 13.51 0.39 3.87
N TYR A 139 12.35 1.00 4.15
CA TYR A 139 12.35 2.39 4.62
C TYR A 139 12.86 2.54 6.06
N GLU A 140 12.70 1.52 6.91
CA GLU A 140 13.37 1.45 8.21
C GLU A 140 14.89 1.43 8.05
N PHE A 141 15.39 0.58 7.14
CA PHE A 141 16.81 0.55 6.83
C PHE A 141 17.29 1.85 6.15
N GLY A 142 16.44 2.51 5.35
CA GLY A 142 16.71 3.83 4.79
C GLY A 142 16.94 4.89 5.88
N MET A 143 16.17 4.84 6.97
CA MET A 143 16.39 5.71 8.13
C MET A 143 17.74 5.45 8.79
N ASP A 144 18.16 4.17 8.93
CA ASP A 144 19.49 3.80 9.41
C ASP A 144 20.60 4.37 8.50
N MET A 145 20.42 4.28 7.17
CA MET A 145 21.37 4.83 6.18
C MET A 145 21.49 6.36 6.23
N LEU A 146 20.43 7.07 6.60
CA LEU A 146 20.44 8.51 6.80
C LEU A 146 21.18 8.91 8.06
N GLY A 147 21.24 8.05 9.08
CA GLY A 147 21.83 8.36 10.39
C GLY A 147 21.13 9.56 11.03
N ASN A 148 21.90 10.56 11.47
CA ASN A 148 21.34 11.75 12.13
C ASN A 148 20.41 12.58 11.21
N ASP A 149 20.64 12.57 9.89
CA ASP A 149 19.77 13.26 8.94
C ASP A 149 18.36 12.67 8.94
N GLY A 150 18.20 11.38 9.26
CA GLY A 150 16.91 10.72 9.41
C GLY A 150 16.03 11.28 10.54
N LEU A 151 16.62 11.99 11.50
CA LEU A 151 15.88 12.65 12.58
C LEU A 151 15.29 14.02 12.15
N LEU A 152 15.70 14.52 11.00
CA LEU A 152 15.21 15.79 10.47
C LEU A 152 14.00 15.53 9.58
N PHE A 153 12.90 16.25 9.82
CA PHE A 153 11.73 16.18 8.95
C PHE A 153 11.92 17.15 7.78
N PRO A 154 12.07 16.65 6.53
CA PRO A 154 12.51 17.48 5.41
C PRO A 154 11.52 18.57 4.99
N ARG A 155 10.24 18.38 5.29
CA ARG A 155 9.17 19.35 4.97
C ARG A 155 8.99 20.45 6.01
N GLY A 156 9.79 20.42 7.08
CA GLY A 156 9.63 21.30 8.22
C GLY A 156 8.44 20.93 9.09
N TYR A 157 8.56 21.13 10.40
CA TYR A 157 7.46 20.97 11.35
C TYR A 157 6.76 22.32 11.46
N ALA A 158 5.62 22.48 10.81
CA ALA A 158 4.79 23.66 11.07
C ALA A 158 4.22 23.58 12.48
N LEU A 159 4.40 24.63 13.28
CA LEU A 159 3.77 24.77 14.62
C LEU A 159 2.25 24.80 14.51
N THR A 160 1.73 25.25 13.37
CA THR A 160 0.34 25.15 12.97
C THR A 160 0.22 24.24 11.77
N GLN A 161 -0.73 23.31 11.79
CA GLN A 161 -0.97 22.44 10.64
C GLN A 161 -1.39 23.31 9.44
N PRO A 162 -0.71 23.24 8.29
CA PRO A 162 -1.13 23.96 7.09
C PRO A 162 -2.53 23.46 6.66
N GLU A 163 -3.27 24.32 5.99
CA GLU A 163 -4.50 23.89 5.32
C GLU A 163 -4.16 22.83 4.26
N LEU A 164 -5.04 21.82 4.15
CA LEU A 164 -4.91 20.81 3.10
C LEU A 164 -5.23 21.47 1.76
N ASN A 165 -4.26 21.50 0.86
CA ASN A 165 -4.45 22.03 -0.49
C ASN A 165 -4.50 20.86 -1.48
N PHE A 166 -5.71 20.40 -1.79
CA PHE A 166 -5.96 19.27 -2.68
C PHE A 166 -5.70 19.57 -4.17
N GLU A 167 -5.55 20.85 -4.54
CA GLU A 167 -5.38 21.25 -5.95
C GLU A 167 -3.96 21.04 -6.49
N ASN A 168 -2.95 20.98 -5.61
CA ASN A 168 -1.53 20.93 -6.01
C ASN A 168 -0.78 19.69 -5.50
N GLU A 169 -1.45 18.72 -4.91
CA GLU A 169 -0.78 17.53 -4.38
C GLU A 169 -0.49 16.51 -5.48
N THR A 170 0.75 16.48 -5.92
CA THR A 170 1.31 15.25 -6.50
C THR A 170 1.34 14.21 -5.38
N PHE A 171 0.40 13.25 -5.44
CA PHE A 171 0.44 12.10 -4.56
C PHE A 171 1.77 11.37 -4.73
N GLY A 172 2.63 11.48 -3.74
CA GLY A 172 3.87 10.74 -3.71
C GLY A 172 4.94 11.37 -2.84
N PHE A 173 5.39 10.62 -1.86
CA PHE A 173 6.56 10.98 -1.07
C PHE A 173 7.82 10.61 -1.83
N THR A 174 8.81 11.48 -1.81
CA THR A 174 10.13 11.25 -2.40
C THR A 174 11.22 11.13 -1.34
N ASP A 175 10.97 11.62 -0.14
CA ASP A 175 11.89 11.56 0.97
C ASP A 175 11.71 10.29 1.82
N THR A 176 12.82 9.77 2.32
CA THR A 176 12.87 8.52 3.09
C THR A 176 12.05 8.59 4.39
N GLN A 177 12.03 9.74 5.06
CA GLN A 177 11.32 9.93 6.33
C GLN A 177 9.80 9.81 6.14
N SER A 178 9.25 10.49 5.14
CA SER A 178 7.83 10.39 4.81
C SER A 178 7.45 8.99 4.34
N LEU A 179 8.29 8.35 3.51
CA LEU A 179 8.10 6.98 3.05
C LEU A 179 8.17 5.97 4.21
N PHE A 180 9.05 6.18 5.18
CA PHE A 180 9.09 5.38 6.41
C PHE A 180 7.78 5.47 7.18
N LEU A 181 7.26 6.67 7.43
CA LEU A 181 6.00 6.87 8.12
C LEU A 181 4.83 6.26 7.34
N ARG A 182 4.76 6.52 6.04
CA ARG A 182 3.69 5.99 5.15
C ARG A 182 3.69 4.47 5.08
N SER A 183 4.85 3.84 5.08
CA SER A 183 4.98 2.38 4.96
C SER A 183 4.30 1.60 6.08
N ARG A 184 4.03 2.21 7.24
CA ARG A 184 3.32 1.56 8.35
C ARG A 184 1.92 1.12 7.94
N ALA A 185 1.24 1.88 7.07
CA ALA A 185 -0.06 1.53 6.54
C ALA A 185 -0.04 0.30 5.60
N ASN A 186 1.09 -0.01 4.97
CA ASN A 186 1.17 -1.12 4.00
C ASN A 186 0.81 -2.49 4.58
N SER A 187 0.99 -2.72 5.88
CA SER A 187 0.57 -3.97 6.54
C SER A 187 -0.89 -3.96 7.02
N ILE A 188 -1.63 -2.88 6.78
CA ILE A 188 -3.02 -2.69 7.21
C ILE A 188 -3.95 -2.56 6.00
N GLU A 189 -3.67 -1.63 5.10
CA GLU A 189 -4.47 -1.33 3.91
C GLU A 189 -4.55 -2.52 2.94
N GLY A 190 -5.64 -2.62 2.17
CA GLY A 190 -5.85 -3.71 1.20
C GLY A 190 -5.95 -5.11 1.82
N GLY A 191 -6.24 -5.19 3.12
CA GLY A 191 -6.23 -6.36 3.97
C GLY A 191 -4.96 -6.49 4.80
N THR A 192 -5.10 -6.76 6.10
CA THR A 192 -3.95 -6.84 7.01
C THR A 192 -3.03 -8.00 6.66
N SER A 193 -1.78 -7.93 7.11
CA SER A 193 -0.80 -9.03 6.94
C SER A 193 -1.33 -10.35 7.51
N GLU A 194 -2.10 -10.31 8.59
CA GLU A 194 -2.73 -11.48 9.22
C GLU A 194 -3.82 -12.08 8.32
N ILE A 195 -4.68 -11.24 7.74
CA ILE A 195 -5.70 -11.68 6.77
C ILE A 195 -5.05 -12.30 5.54
N MET A 196 -3.95 -11.73 5.04
CA MET A 196 -3.21 -12.33 3.91
C MET A 196 -2.65 -13.71 4.27
N ARG A 197 -2.11 -13.88 5.48
CA ARG A 197 -1.62 -15.19 5.96
C ARG A 197 -2.75 -16.21 6.07
N ASN A 198 -3.92 -15.82 6.60
CA ASN A 198 -5.09 -16.70 6.67
C ASN A 198 -5.53 -17.16 5.27
N ILE A 199 -5.64 -16.23 4.32
CA ILE A 199 -6.02 -16.57 2.95
C ILE A 199 -5.02 -17.53 2.32
N ILE A 200 -3.72 -17.31 2.52
CA ILE A 200 -2.67 -18.21 2.02
C ILE A 200 -2.77 -19.58 2.70
N ALA A 201 -2.94 -19.61 4.02
CA ALA A 201 -3.07 -20.85 4.78
C ALA A 201 -4.26 -21.69 4.29
N GLU A 202 -5.45 -21.10 4.24
CA GLU A 202 -6.68 -21.80 3.87
C GLU A 202 -6.72 -22.19 2.39
N ARG A 203 -6.45 -21.22 1.49
CA ARG A 203 -6.71 -21.40 0.04
C ARG A 203 -5.52 -21.93 -0.74
N VAL A 204 -4.31 -21.79 -0.24
CA VAL A 204 -3.09 -22.25 -0.93
C VAL A 204 -2.57 -23.54 -0.31
N LEU A 205 -2.49 -23.55 1.04
CA LEU A 205 -1.92 -24.68 1.77
C LEU A 205 -2.96 -25.69 2.23
N GLY A 206 -4.26 -25.38 2.13
CA GLY A 206 -5.35 -26.28 2.57
C GLY A 206 -5.34 -26.51 4.07
N LEU A 207 -4.80 -25.57 4.84
CA LEU A 207 -4.82 -25.64 6.30
C LEU A 207 -6.21 -25.24 6.84
N PRO A 208 -6.62 -25.81 8.01
CA PRO A 208 -7.89 -25.47 8.62
C PRO A 208 -7.94 -24.04 9.15
#